data_0e28f75abcf200bcb6af106474cf119c
#
_entry.id   0e28f75abcf200bcb6af106474cf119c
#
_cell.length_a   1.000
_cell.length_b   1.000
_cell.length_c   1.000
_cell.angle_alpha   90.00
_cell.angle_beta   90.00
_cell.angle_gamma   90.00
#
_symmetry.space_group_name_H-M   'P 1'
#
loop_
_entity.id
_entity.type
_entity.pdbx_description
1 polymer ?
#
loop_
_entity_poly.entity_id
_entity_poly.type
_entity_poly.pdbx_seq_one_letter_code
_entity_poly.pdbx_strand_id
1 'polypeptide(L)'
;MPSLVRWQQEVGPEFLSMLTVFSYSSRQPELVQKYIDKNHVTFPILSEQASNLERHGVKGFPAAFFLDATGKVIWQGILPRASESNDYQRPWLDGLLRQAGVEPPPIPIRWLDFDEGVEEAQWTSETRLIFVEANRCDQSVRIERLLTRDEEIAGLLNDFIRVKIDGRAQLEIVKKYRASWPGDLLIIDASDQVLYRFWDHYKDIPALKKALYDHAN
;
A
#
# COMPACT_ATOMS: atom_id res chain seq x y z
N MET A 1 9.88 8.82 9.44
CA MET A 1 10.60 7.53 9.37
C MET A 1 9.67 6.32 9.31
N PRO A 2 8.55 6.18 10.06
CA PRO A 2 7.63 5.05 9.83
C PRO A 2 7.20 4.87 8.37
N SER A 3 7.01 5.97 7.63
CA SER A 3 6.71 5.95 6.21
C SER A 3 7.82 5.32 5.34
N LEU A 4 9.09 5.51 5.66
CA LEU A 4 10.20 4.91 4.91
C LEU A 4 10.28 3.39 5.11
N VAL A 5 10.06 2.92 6.34
CA VAL A 5 9.99 1.49 6.63
C VAL A 5 8.84 0.85 5.86
N ARG A 6 7.69 1.51 5.86
CA ARG A 6 6.52 1.06 5.10
C ARG A 6 6.80 1.02 3.58
N TRP A 7 7.41 2.06 3.03
CA TRP A 7 7.78 2.08 1.60
C TRP A 7 8.70 0.91 1.23
N GLN A 8 9.73 0.64 2.06
CA GLN A 8 10.60 -0.49 1.81
C GLN A 8 9.86 -1.83 1.86
N GLN A 9 8.92 -1.99 2.80
CA GLN A 9 8.12 -3.20 2.92
C GLN A 9 7.16 -3.41 1.74
N GLU A 10 6.56 -2.33 1.24
CA GLU A 10 5.56 -2.39 0.17
C GLU A 10 6.18 -2.41 -1.23
N VAL A 11 7.31 -1.73 -1.42
CA VAL A 11 7.99 -1.70 -2.72
C VAL A 11 8.99 -2.85 -2.87
N GLY A 12 9.62 -3.23 -1.78
CA GLY A 12 10.66 -4.27 -1.75
C GLY A 12 12.07 -3.73 -2.02
N PRO A 13 13.09 -4.36 -1.42
CA PRO A 13 14.48 -3.93 -1.55
C PRO A 13 15.04 -4.13 -2.97
N GLU A 14 14.41 -4.98 -3.77
CA GLU A 14 14.75 -5.23 -5.19
C GLU A 14 14.38 -4.05 -6.10
N PHE A 15 13.38 -3.23 -5.70
CA PHE A 15 12.96 -2.05 -6.44
C PHE A 15 13.48 -0.75 -5.84
N LEU A 16 13.65 -0.71 -4.52
CA LEU A 16 14.04 0.48 -3.79
C LEU A 16 15.03 0.15 -2.67
N SER A 17 16.30 0.40 -2.91
CA SER A 17 17.31 0.34 -1.87
C SER A 17 17.35 1.66 -1.12
N MET A 18 17.22 1.61 0.20
CA MET A 18 17.24 2.78 1.07
C MET A 18 18.53 2.81 1.89
N LEU A 19 19.06 4.01 2.04
CA LEU A 19 20.17 4.31 2.93
C LEU A 19 19.83 5.57 3.71
N THR A 20 19.85 5.50 5.01
CA THR A 20 19.65 6.67 5.85
C THR A 20 20.98 7.12 6.44
N VAL A 21 21.22 8.42 6.39
CA VAL A 21 22.40 9.03 7.01
C VAL A 21 21.96 9.94 8.14
N PHE A 22 22.41 9.64 9.35
CA PHE A 22 22.21 10.50 10.50
C PHE A 22 23.42 11.44 10.66
N SER A 23 23.15 12.73 10.69
CA SER A 23 24.13 13.70 11.18
C SER A 23 23.98 13.82 12.69
N TYR A 24 24.99 13.37 13.42
CA TYR A 24 25.00 13.54 14.87
C TYR A 24 26.39 13.93 15.38
N SER A 25 26.43 14.58 16.54
CA SER A 25 27.64 14.69 17.31
C SER A 25 27.92 13.35 18.00
N SER A 26 29.15 12.91 18.02
CA SER A 26 29.69 11.59 18.39
C SER A 26 29.23 10.94 19.72
N ARG A 27 28.21 11.46 20.36
CA ARG A 27 27.80 11.08 21.71
C ARG A 27 26.52 10.27 21.85
N GLN A 28 25.87 9.83 20.76
CA GLN A 28 24.55 9.18 20.89
C GLN A 28 24.29 7.95 19.98
N PRO A 29 25.20 6.99 19.80
CA PRO A 29 24.92 5.79 19.03
C PRO A 29 23.76 4.97 19.63
N GLU A 30 23.62 5.01 20.96
CA GLU A 30 22.55 4.31 21.67
C GLU A 30 21.15 4.81 21.32
N LEU A 31 20.99 6.12 21.03
CA LEU A 31 19.71 6.66 20.60
C LEU A 31 19.34 6.21 19.18
N VAL A 32 20.33 6.09 18.31
CA VAL A 32 20.14 5.54 16.96
C VAL A 32 19.70 4.08 17.04
N GLN A 33 20.35 3.27 17.89
CA GLN A 33 19.98 1.87 18.08
C GLN A 33 18.56 1.75 18.63
N LYS A 34 18.22 2.49 19.68
CA LYS A 34 16.84 2.51 20.21
C LYS A 34 15.81 2.90 19.16
N TYR A 35 16.18 3.82 18.27
CA TYR A 35 15.31 4.22 17.18
C TYR A 35 15.12 3.10 16.15
N ILE A 36 16.19 2.39 15.75
CA ILE A 36 16.17 1.23 14.86
C ILE A 36 15.21 0.18 15.42
N ASP A 37 15.43 -0.20 16.68
CA ASP A 37 14.67 -1.25 17.35
C ASP A 37 13.18 -0.89 17.46
N LYS A 38 12.88 0.34 17.89
CA LYS A 38 11.50 0.83 18.06
C LYS A 38 10.72 0.88 16.76
N ASN A 39 11.37 1.21 15.64
CA ASN A 39 10.69 1.41 14.36
C ASN A 39 10.92 0.25 13.38
N HIS A 40 11.55 -0.83 13.82
CA HIS A 40 11.84 -2.01 13.00
C HIS A 40 12.52 -1.67 11.67
N VAL A 41 13.51 -0.76 11.71
CA VAL A 41 14.22 -0.31 10.53
C VAL A 41 15.12 -1.44 10.00
N THR A 42 14.93 -1.82 8.75
CA THR A 42 15.64 -2.94 8.09
C THR A 42 16.68 -2.50 7.06
N PHE A 43 16.71 -1.21 6.71
CA PHE A 43 17.69 -0.66 5.79
C PHE A 43 18.91 -0.09 6.53
N PRO A 44 20.08 0.00 5.84
CA PRO A 44 21.29 0.52 6.43
C PRO A 44 21.15 1.93 6.95
N ILE A 45 21.73 2.17 8.13
CA ILE A 45 21.83 3.49 8.73
C ILE A 45 23.32 3.82 8.89
N LEU A 46 23.74 4.91 8.27
CA LEU A 46 25.06 5.47 8.44
C LEU A 46 25.02 6.69 9.37
N SER A 47 26.12 6.95 9.97
CA SER A 47 26.33 8.14 10.76
C SER A 47 27.47 8.97 10.15
N GLU A 48 27.26 10.26 9.98
CA GLU A 48 28.22 11.13 9.32
C GLU A 48 28.25 12.51 9.99
N GLN A 49 29.39 13.20 9.87
CA GLN A 49 29.52 14.57 10.35
C GLN A 49 28.81 15.53 9.41
N ALA A 50 28.17 16.57 9.96
CA ALA A 50 27.46 17.58 9.19
C ALA A 50 28.34 18.24 8.11
N SER A 51 29.62 18.51 8.42
CA SER A 51 30.58 19.09 7.47
C SER A 51 30.83 18.23 6.23
N ASN A 52 30.74 16.90 6.36
CA ASN A 52 30.91 16.02 5.22
C ASN A 52 29.62 16.01 4.35
N LEU A 53 28.46 16.09 4.98
CA LEU A 53 27.19 16.17 4.29
C LEU A 53 27.06 17.48 3.47
N GLU A 54 27.57 18.59 4.00
CA GLU A 54 27.62 19.86 3.26
C GLU A 54 28.44 19.75 1.96
N ARG A 55 29.54 18.99 1.96
CA ARG A 55 30.35 18.72 0.76
C ARG A 55 29.58 17.97 -0.31
N HIS A 56 28.57 17.20 0.08
CA HIS A 56 27.65 16.49 -0.81
C HIS A 56 26.38 17.30 -1.16
N GLY A 57 26.39 18.60 -0.89
CA GLY A 57 25.31 19.52 -1.26
C GLY A 57 24.11 19.51 -0.31
N VAL A 58 24.22 18.87 0.86
CA VAL A 58 23.17 18.91 1.90
C VAL A 58 23.23 20.25 2.62
N LYS A 59 22.26 21.11 2.36
CA LYS A 59 22.19 22.47 2.93
C LYS A 59 21.34 22.56 4.20
N GLY A 60 20.68 21.48 4.58
CA GLY A 60 19.81 21.43 5.75
C GLY A 60 19.16 20.07 5.92
N PHE A 61 18.50 19.86 7.06
CA PHE A 61 17.85 18.61 7.44
C PHE A 61 16.35 18.81 7.68
N PRO A 62 15.53 17.80 7.36
CA PRO A 62 15.85 16.58 6.65
C PRO A 62 16.08 16.84 5.15
N ALA A 63 16.99 16.09 4.53
CA ALA A 63 17.20 16.10 3.09
C ALA A 63 17.15 14.66 2.54
N ALA A 64 16.60 14.49 1.36
CA ALA A 64 16.55 13.20 0.69
C ALA A 64 16.95 13.36 -0.78
N PHE A 65 17.51 12.30 -1.33
CA PHE A 65 17.89 12.18 -2.73
C PHE A 65 17.37 10.88 -3.26
N PHE A 66 16.79 10.93 -4.46
CA PHE A 66 16.51 9.74 -5.25
C PHE A 66 17.52 9.65 -6.38
N LEU A 67 18.11 8.46 -6.50
CA LEU A 67 19.09 8.15 -7.52
C LEU A 67 18.56 7.03 -8.40
N ASP A 68 18.83 7.11 -9.70
CA ASP A 68 18.62 5.99 -10.61
C ASP A 68 19.74 4.93 -10.44
N ALA A 69 19.63 3.82 -11.18
CA ALA A 69 20.59 2.73 -11.12
C ALA A 69 22.01 3.12 -11.56
N THR A 70 22.19 4.27 -12.22
CA THR A 70 23.49 4.81 -12.62
C THR A 70 24.11 5.69 -11.53
N GLY A 71 23.39 5.96 -10.46
CA GLY A 71 23.79 6.89 -9.40
C GLY A 71 23.48 8.36 -9.71
N LYS A 72 22.76 8.66 -10.78
CA LYS A 72 22.33 10.01 -11.10
C LYS A 72 21.16 10.42 -10.21
N VAL A 73 21.25 11.62 -9.62
CA VAL A 73 20.15 12.20 -8.85
C VAL A 73 19.01 12.57 -9.79
N ILE A 74 17.85 11.94 -9.60
CA ILE A 74 16.62 12.22 -10.35
C ILE A 74 15.66 13.13 -9.55
N TRP A 75 15.79 13.13 -8.22
CA TRP A 75 15.04 14.02 -7.37
C TRP A 75 15.82 14.35 -6.11
N GLN A 76 15.65 15.57 -5.60
CA GLN A 76 16.22 16.06 -4.35
C GLN A 76 15.21 16.96 -3.64
N GLY A 77 15.06 16.81 -2.34
CA GLY A 77 14.17 17.65 -1.57
C GLY A 77 13.95 17.16 -0.13
N ILE A 78 12.87 17.65 0.45
CA ILE A 78 12.37 17.16 1.73
C ILE A 78 11.28 16.13 1.41
N LEU A 79 11.41 14.94 1.98
CA LEU A 79 10.37 13.92 1.81
C LEU A 79 9.02 14.46 2.27
N PRO A 80 7.96 14.15 1.52
CA PRO A 80 6.61 14.47 1.94
C PRO A 80 6.36 13.96 3.36
N ARG A 81 5.82 14.79 4.22
CA ARG A 81 5.39 14.33 5.54
C ARG A 81 4.19 13.44 5.34
N ALA A 82 4.17 12.27 5.99
CA ALA A 82 2.92 11.58 6.20
C ALA A 82 1.98 12.57 6.89
N SER A 83 0.87 12.92 6.26
CA SER A 83 -0.15 13.71 6.93
C SER A 83 -0.68 12.88 8.10
N GLU A 84 -1.28 13.55 9.07
CA GLU A 84 -1.96 12.86 10.19
C GLU A 84 -3.11 11.95 9.70
N SER A 85 -3.52 12.11 8.44
CA SER A 85 -4.54 11.35 7.73
C SER A 85 -4.07 10.07 7.05
N ASN A 86 -2.96 9.46 7.42
CA ASN A 86 -2.43 8.24 6.79
C ASN A 86 -2.18 8.32 5.27
N ASP A 87 -2.18 9.51 4.66
CA ASP A 87 -1.98 9.66 3.23
C ASP A 87 -0.58 9.18 2.84
N TYR A 88 -0.55 7.94 2.51
CA TYR A 88 0.61 7.29 1.97
C TYR A 88 0.86 7.80 0.56
N GLN A 89 1.99 8.45 0.36
CA GLN A 89 2.29 9.07 -0.92
C GLN A 89 2.91 8.07 -1.91
N ARG A 90 2.27 6.93 -2.06
CA ARG A 90 2.68 5.88 -2.99
C ARG A 90 2.67 6.35 -4.44
N PRO A 91 1.67 7.11 -4.95
CA PRO A 91 1.68 7.64 -6.32
C PRO A 91 2.90 8.50 -6.63
N TRP A 92 3.34 9.31 -5.67
CA TRP A 92 4.55 10.12 -5.81
C TRP A 92 5.81 9.23 -5.91
N LEU A 93 5.93 8.21 -5.05
CA LEU A 93 7.04 7.26 -5.08
C LEU A 93 7.06 6.46 -6.39
N ASP A 94 5.90 5.97 -6.82
CA ASP A 94 5.74 5.24 -8.08
C ASP A 94 6.13 6.10 -9.29
N GLY A 95 5.82 7.40 -9.26
CA GLY A 95 6.30 8.37 -10.25
C GLY A 95 7.83 8.46 -10.32
N LEU A 96 8.51 8.47 -9.16
CA LEU A 96 9.98 8.47 -9.11
C LEU A 96 10.58 7.15 -9.58
N LEU A 97 9.98 6.01 -9.24
CA LEU A 97 10.41 4.70 -9.74
C LEU A 97 10.32 4.64 -11.27
N ARG A 98 9.21 5.08 -11.86
CA ARG A 98 9.07 5.16 -13.32
C ARG A 98 10.10 6.11 -13.96
N GLN A 99 10.37 7.24 -13.33
CA GLN A 99 11.42 8.16 -13.78
C GLN A 99 12.82 7.53 -13.73
N ALA A 100 13.06 6.63 -12.77
CA ALA A 100 14.28 5.82 -12.68
C ALA A 100 14.32 4.66 -13.68
N GLY A 101 13.27 4.46 -14.49
CA GLY A 101 13.16 3.33 -15.43
C GLY A 101 12.70 2.03 -14.76
N VAL A 102 12.13 2.11 -13.55
CA VAL A 102 11.64 0.96 -12.79
C VAL A 102 10.12 0.97 -12.79
N GLU A 103 9.50 -0.13 -13.25
CA GLU A 103 8.06 -0.29 -13.11
C GLU A 103 7.73 -0.57 -11.65
N PRO A 104 6.90 0.25 -11.00
CA PRO A 104 6.54 0.04 -9.61
C PRO A 104 5.87 -1.31 -9.38
N PRO A 105 6.18 -2.01 -8.27
CA PRO A 105 5.47 -3.23 -7.92
C PRO A 105 4.00 -2.94 -7.61
N PRO A 106 3.12 -3.93 -7.75
CA PRO A 106 1.74 -3.82 -7.34
C PRO A 106 1.61 -3.37 -5.88
N ILE A 107 0.60 -2.57 -5.58
CA ILE A 107 0.30 -2.16 -4.20
C ILE A 107 -0.16 -3.39 -3.42
N PRO A 108 0.51 -3.78 -2.33
CA PRO A 108 0.10 -4.94 -1.56
C PRO A 108 -1.23 -4.66 -0.84
N ILE A 109 -2.22 -5.51 -1.08
CA ILE A 109 -3.49 -5.47 -0.38
C ILE A 109 -3.47 -6.53 0.72
N ARG A 110 -3.64 -6.11 1.97
CA ARG A 110 -3.86 -7.07 3.06
C ARG A 110 -5.31 -7.57 2.99
N TRP A 111 -5.46 -8.81 2.65
CA TRP A 111 -6.75 -9.50 2.67
C TRP A 111 -6.92 -10.26 3.99
N LEU A 112 -8.11 -10.17 4.56
CA LEU A 112 -8.55 -10.99 5.67
C LEU A 112 -9.28 -12.22 5.13
N ASP A 113 -9.35 -13.28 5.91
CA ASP A 113 -10.31 -14.35 5.65
C ASP A 113 -11.75 -13.88 5.96
N PHE A 114 -12.72 -14.74 5.63
CA PHE A 114 -14.11 -14.34 5.77
C PHE A 114 -14.52 -14.11 7.22
N ASP A 115 -14.13 -15.01 8.12
CA ASP A 115 -14.53 -14.95 9.52
C ASP A 115 -13.86 -13.77 10.24
N GLU A 116 -12.57 -13.55 10.01
CA GLU A 116 -11.85 -12.37 10.50
C GLU A 116 -12.50 -11.07 10.03
N GLY A 117 -12.83 -10.98 8.73
CA GLY A 117 -13.44 -9.78 8.18
C GLY A 117 -14.86 -9.52 8.68
N VAL A 118 -15.64 -10.56 8.98
CA VAL A 118 -16.96 -10.43 9.61
C VAL A 118 -16.83 -9.94 11.04
N GLU A 119 -15.90 -10.51 11.80
CA GLU A 119 -15.64 -10.10 13.18
C GLU A 119 -15.19 -8.64 13.24
N GLU A 120 -14.23 -8.24 12.40
CA GLU A 120 -13.74 -6.86 12.35
C GLU A 120 -14.87 -5.87 12.01
N ALA A 121 -15.72 -6.20 11.03
CA ALA A 121 -16.84 -5.35 10.64
C ALA A 121 -17.89 -5.19 11.75
N GLN A 122 -18.11 -6.21 12.57
CA GLN A 122 -19.02 -6.11 13.72
C GLN A 122 -18.49 -5.17 14.80
N TRP A 123 -17.16 -5.09 14.98
CA TRP A 123 -16.53 -4.20 15.94
C TRP A 123 -16.46 -2.75 15.48
N THR A 124 -16.13 -2.54 14.20
CA THR A 124 -15.88 -1.20 13.66
C THR A 124 -17.11 -0.56 13.01
N SER A 125 -18.12 -1.36 12.69
CA SER A 125 -19.27 -0.96 11.86
C SER A 125 -18.89 -0.52 10.45
N GLU A 126 -17.72 -0.92 9.98
CA GLU A 126 -17.20 -0.55 8.65
C GLU A 126 -17.74 -1.47 7.54
N THR A 127 -17.72 -0.92 6.35
CA THR A 127 -18.11 -1.61 5.13
C THR A 127 -17.02 -2.62 4.71
N ARG A 128 -17.46 -3.79 4.25
CA ARG A 128 -16.57 -4.85 3.74
C ARG A 128 -16.52 -4.84 2.22
N LEU A 129 -15.34 -5.01 1.67
CA LEU A 129 -15.15 -5.38 0.27
C LEU A 129 -14.79 -6.86 0.21
N ILE A 130 -15.65 -7.69 -0.37
CA ILE A 130 -15.38 -9.11 -0.56
C ILE A 130 -14.96 -9.37 -1.99
N PHE A 131 -13.76 -9.92 -2.16
CA PHE A 131 -13.28 -10.42 -3.45
C PHE A 131 -13.44 -11.94 -3.51
N VAL A 132 -14.25 -12.40 -4.46
CA VAL A 132 -14.46 -13.82 -4.72
C VAL A 132 -13.43 -14.28 -5.75
N GLU A 133 -12.39 -14.95 -5.29
CA GLU A 133 -11.38 -15.50 -6.19
C GLU A 133 -11.62 -16.97 -6.54
N ALA A 134 -11.00 -17.44 -7.59
CA ALA A 134 -10.76 -18.84 -7.86
C ALA A 134 -9.34 -19.02 -8.38
N ASN A 135 -8.65 -19.99 -7.81
CA ASN A 135 -7.29 -20.32 -8.22
C ASN A 135 -7.25 -20.63 -9.73
N ARG A 136 -6.27 -20.09 -10.43
CA ARG A 136 -6.05 -20.22 -11.88
C ARG A 136 -7.22 -19.70 -12.75
N CYS A 137 -7.96 -18.72 -12.28
CA CYS A 137 -8.99 -18.05 -13.03
C CYS A 137 -8.48 -16.73 -13.60
N ASP A 138 -8.47 -16.58 -14.91
CA ASP A 138 -8.00 -15.36 -15.59
C ASP A 138 -8.77 -14.12 -15.16
N GLN A 139 -10.04 -14.26 -14.85
CA GLN A 139 -10.87 -13.17 -14.37
C GLN A 139 -10.44 -12.70 -12.98
N SER A 140 -10.21 -13.64 -12.05
CA SER A 140 -9.66 -13.30 -10.73
C SER A 140 -8.33 -12.59 -10.83
N VAL A 141 -7.42 -13.07 -11.69
CA VAL A 141 -6.12 -12.45 -11.93
C VAL A 141 -6.26 -11.02 -12.48
N ARG A 142 -7.21 -10.80 -13.39
CA ARG A 142 -7.45 -9.44 -13.94
C ARG A 142 -8.00 -8.49 -12.90
N ILE A 143 -8.96 -8.92 -12.10
CA ILE A 143 -9.51 -8.09 -11.02
C ILE A 143 -8.45 -7.79 -9.98
N GLU A 144 -7.70 -8.79 -9.53
CA GLU A 144 -6.61 -8.56 -8.57
C GLU A 144 -5.57 -7.56 -9.13
N ARG A 145 -5.23 -7.69 -10.41
CA ARG A 145 -4.34 -6.72 -11.08
C ARG A 145 -4.95 -5.32 -11.12
N LEU A 146 -6.24 -5.18 -11.38
CA LEU A 146 -6.94 -3.91 -11.34
C LEU A 146 -6.87 -3.29 -9.94
N LEU A 147 -7.19 -4.06 -8.90
CA LEU A 147 -7.19 -3.59 -7.51
C LEU A 147 -5.81 -3.16 -7.03
N THR A 148 -4.73 -3.79 -7.53
CA THR A 148 -3.36 -3.56 -7.08
C THR A 148 -2.57 -2.56 -7.92
N ARG A 149 -3.03 -2.21 -9.13
CA ARG A 149 -2.29 -1.35 -10.07
C ARG A 149 -2.99 -0.03 -10.40
N ASP A 150 -4.29 0.07 -10.20
CA ASP A 150 -4.99 1.34 -10.29
C ASP A 150 -4.84 2.07 -8.96
N GLU A 151 -4.06 3.15 -8.94
CA GLU A 151 -3.68 3.88 -7.73
C GLU A 151 -4.90 4.48 -7.00
N GLU A 152 -5.92 4.92 -7.75
CA GLU A 152 -7.15 5.47 -7.18
C GLU A 152 -7.97 4.38 -6.51
N ILE A 153 -8.16 3.23 -7.19
CA ILE A 153 -8.85 2.08 -6.60
C ILE A 153 -8.11 1.60 -5.36
N ALA A 154 -6.79 1.38 -5.46
CA ALA A 154 -5.99 0.92 -4.33
C ALA A 154 -6.05 1.88 -3.13
N GLY A 155 -6.13 3.19 -3.39
CA GLY A 155 -6.36 4.21 -2.36
C GLY A 155 -7.71 4.04 -1.67
N LEU A 156 -8.79 3.94 -2.46
CA LEU A 156 -10.15 3.75 -1.96
C LEU A 156 -10.33 2.45 -1.16
N LEU A 157 -9.57 1.40 -1.49
CA LEU A 157 -9.65 0.13 -0.76
C LEU A 157 -9.25 0.25 0.72
N ASN A 158 -8.53 1.30 1.11
CA ASN A 158 -8.16 1.50 2.50
C ASN A 158 -9.34 1.83 3.41
N ASP A 159 -10.45 2.30 2.83
CA ASP A 159 -11.67 2.64 3.53
C ASP A 159 -12.61 1.43 3.72
N PHE A 160 -12.13 0.23 3.42
CA PHE A 160 -12.89 -1.01 3.52
C PHE A 160 -12.14 -2.08 4.31
N ILE A 161 -12.91 -2.90 5.02
CA ILE A 161 -12.41 -4.19 5.49
C ILE A 161 -12.34 -5.13 4.28
N ARG A 162 -11.15 -5.55 3.92
CA ARG A 162 -10.87 -6.29 2.68
C ARG A 162 -10.84 -7.78 2.95
N VAL A 163 -11.81 -8.47 2.40
CA VAL A 163 -12.02 -9.91 2.58
C VAL A 163 -11.79 -10.63 1.27
N LYS A 164 -11.03 -11.71 1.29
CA LYS A 164 -10.85 -12.58 0.12
C LYS A 164 -11.40 -13.96 0.43
N ILE A 165 -12.20 -14.50 -0.47
CA ILE A 165 -12.77 -15.84 -0.33
C ILE A 165 -12.43 -16.69 -1.56
N ASP A 166 -12.16 -17.99 -1.34
CA ASP A 166 -12.07 -18.97 -2.42
C ASP A 166 -13.50 -19.39 -2.81
N GLY A 167 -13.95 -18.93 -3.97
CA GLY A 167 -15.29 -19.21 -4.48
C GLY A 167 -15.58 -20.68 -4.72
N ARG A 168 -14.57 -21.55 -4.81
CA ARG A 168 -14.72 -22.99 -4.94
C ARG A 168 -14.78 -23.71 -3.60
N ALA A 169 -13.99 -23.27 -2.64
CA ALA A 169 -13.92 -23.85 -1.31
C ALA A 169 -15.05 -23.37 -0.40
N GLN A 170 -15.51 -22.12 -0.56
CA GLN A 170 -16.44 -21.44 0.34
C GLN A 170 -17.82 -21.23 -0.33
N LEU A 171 -18.38 -22.31 -0.90
CA LEU A 171 -19.64 -22.27 -1.66
C LEU A 171 -20.84 -21.73 -0.87
N GLU A 172 -20.88 -21.92 0.45
CA GLU A 172 -22.00 -21.43 1.27
C GLU A 172 -21.96 -19.88 1.37
N ILE A 173 -20.77 -19.28 1.43
CA ILE A 173 -20.60 -17.84 1.39
C ILE A 173 -20.99 -17.27 0.03
N VAL A 174 -20.54 -17.93 -1.05
CA VAL A 174 -20.92 -17.60 -2.43
C VAL A 174 -22.43 -17.60 -2.60
N LYS A 175 -23.12 -18.64 -2.11
CA LYS A 175 -24.58 -18.74 -2.15
C LYS A 175 -25.27 -17.67 -1.30
N LYS A 176 -24.77 -17.44 -0.08
CA LYS A 176 -25.31 -16.43 0.84
C LYS A 176 -25.43 -15.08 0.18
N TYR A 177 -24.36 -14.63 -0.47
CA TYR A 177 -24.33 -13.33 -1.14
C TYR A 177 -24.73 -13.39 -2.61
N ARG A 178 -25.14 -14.56 -3.11
CA ARG A 178 -25.47 -14.78 -4.52
C ARG A 178 -24.36 -14.30 -5.46
N ALA A 179 -23.10 -14.49 -5.05
CA ALA A 179 -21.98 -14.22 -5.93
C ALA A 179 -22.06 -15.17 -7.14
N SER A 180 -21.91 -14.63 -8.33
CA SER A 180 -22.21 -15.39 -9.54
C SER A 180 -21.02 -16.18 -10.02
N TRP A 181 -19.78 -15.66 -9.78
CA TRP A 181 -18.60 -16.23 -10.40
C TRP A 181 -17.29 -15.75 -9.78
N PRO A 182 -16.19 -16.47 -9.98
CA PRO A 182 -14.87 -15.97 -9.60
C PRO A 182 -14.54 -14.63 -10.28
N GLY A 183 -14.06 -13.68 -9.49
CA GLY A 183 -13.79 -12.31 -9.93
C GLY A 183 -14.85 -11.30 -9.48
N ASP A 184 -15.94 -11.75 -8.84
CA ASP A 184 -16.92 -10.83 -8.26
C ASP A 184 -16.29 -10.01 -7.13
N LEU A 185 -16.63 -8.70 -7.10
CA LEU A 185 -16.40 -7.83 -5.97
C LEU A 185 -17.75 -7.44 -5.38
N LEU A 186 -17.87 -7.57 -4.06
CA LEU A 186 -19.09 -7.23 -3.34
C LEU A 186 -18.75 -6.18 -2.29
N ILE A 187 -19.54 -5.11 -2.24
CA ILE A 187 -19.51 -4.14 -1.14
C ILE A 187 -20.68 -4.48 -0.22
N ILE A 188 -20.39 -4.73 1.05
CA ILE A 188 -21.35 -5.23 2.04
C ILE A 188 -21.25 -4.37 3.29
N ASP A 189 -22.37 -3.85 3.77
CA ASP A 189 -22.42 -3.04 4.98
C ASP A 189 -22.28 -3.88 6.28
N ALA A 190 -22.22 -3.18 7.41
CA ALA A 190 -22.14 -3.81 8.73
C ALA A 190 -23.38 -4.64 9.09
N SER A 191 -24.53 -4.39 8.46
CA SER A 191 -25.76 -5.17 8.63
C SER A 191 -25.86 -6.40 7.70
N ASP A 192 -24.78 -6.70 7.02
CA ASP A 192 -24.64 -7.84 6.10
C ASP A 192 -25.45 -7.73 4.82
N GLN A 193 -25.83 -6.51 4.41
CA GLN A 193 -26.51 -6.24 3.15
C GLN A 193 -25.52 -5.93 2.03
N VAL A 194 -25.77 -6.50 0.85
CA VAL A 194 -24.97 -6.19 -0.35
C VAL A 194 -25.42 -4.83 -0.89
N LEU A 195 -24.54 -3.84 -0.79
CA LEU A 195 -24.74 -2.49 -1.28
C LEU A 195 -24.43 -2.38 -2.77
N TYR A 196 -23.37 -3.04 -3.20
CA TYR A 196 -22.92 -3.01 -4.59
C TYR A 196 -22.29 -4.33 -5.00
N ARG A 197 -22.40 -4.63 -6.28
CA ARG A 197 -21.78 -5.78 -6.90
C ARG A 197 -21.14 -5.39 -8.22
N PHE A 198 -19.85 -5.66 -8.32
CA PHE A 198 -19.11 -5.58 -9.57
C PHE A 198 -18.88 -6.99 -10.09
N TRP A 199 -19.52 -7.31 -11.17
CA TRP A 199 -19.42 -8.59 -11.85
C TRP A 199 -19.43 -8.34 -13.35
N ASP A 200 -18.76 -9.22 -14.10
CA ASP A 200 -18.83 -9.32 -15.56
C ASP A 200 -18.39 -8.10 -16.41
N HIS A 201 -18.23 -6.91 -15.82
CA HIS A 201 -17.89 -5.73 -16.60
C HIS A 201 -16.70 -4.97 -16.01
N TYR A 202 -15.55 -5.67 -15.79
CA TYR A 202 -14.27 -4.98 -15.57
C TYR A 202 -13.93 -3.94 -16.67
N LYS A 203 -14.85 -3.71 -17.60
CA LYS A 203 -14.85 -2.59 -18.55
C LYS A 203 -15.47 -1.34 -17.97
N ASP A 204 -16.26 -1.44 -16.91
CA ASP A 204 -16.87 -0.29 -16.25
C ASP A 204 -16.11 0.10 -14.96
N ILE A 205 -14.82 0.35 -15.15
CA ILE A 205 -13.94 0.85 -14.06
C ILE A 205 -14.49 2.13 -13.43
N PRO A 206 -15.01 3.13 -14.19
CA PRO A 206 -15.65 4.30 -13.61
C PRO A 206 -16.79 3.97 -12.64
N ALA A 207 -17.65 3.00 -12.96
CA ALA A 207 -18.73 2.59 -12.05
C ALA A 207 -18.21 1.93 -10.78
N LEU A 208 -17.13 1.11 -10.89
CA LEU A 208 -16.47 0.56 -9.71
C LEU A 208 -15.89 1.66 -8.82
N LYS A 209 -15.14 2.62 -9.39
CA LYS A 209 -14.56 3.74 -8.65
C LYS A 209 -15.64 4.56 -7.94
N LYS A 210 -16.73 4.85 -8.65
CA LYS A 210 -17.87 5.56 -8.07
C LYS A 210 -18.48 4.77 -6.92
N ALA A 211 -18.70 3.47 -7.07
CA ALA A 211 -19.25 2.64 -6.00
C ALA A 211 -18.33 2.57 -4.78
N LEU A 212 -17.02 2.43 -4.99
CA LEU A 212 -16.05 2.48 -3.90
C LEU A 212 -16.10 3.82 -3.17
N TYR A 213 -16.15 4.93 -3.91
CA TYR A 213 -16.26 6.27 -3.33
C TYR A 213 -17.57 6.48 -2.56
N ASP A 214 -18.70 6.07 -3.15
CA ASP A 214 -20.04 6.26 -2.56
C ASP A 214 -20.25 5.43 -1.27
N HIS A 215 -19.47 4.35 -1.07
CA HIS A 215 -19.60 3.43 0.06
C HIS A 215 -18.35 3.38 0.95
N ALA A 216 -17.36 4.25 0.71
CA ALA A 216 -16.24 4.45 1.61
C ALA A 216 -16.71 4.97 2.98
N ASN A 217 -16.04 4.56 4.05
CA ASN A 217 -16.38 4.96 5.43
C ASN A 217 -15.79 6.33 5.80
#